data_8c2d6ac843144ae23ab4028c475b8894
#
_entry.id   8c2d6ac843144ae23ab4028c475b8894
#
_cell.length_a   1.000
_cell.length_b   1.000
_cell.length_c   1.000
_cell.angle_alpha   90.00
_cell.angle_beta   90.00
_cell.angle_gamma   90.00
#
_symmetry.space_group_name_H-M   'P 1'
#
loop_
_entity.id
_entity.type
_entity.pdbx_description
1 polymer ?
#
loop_
_entity_poly.entity_id
_entity_poly.type
_entity_poly.pdbx_seq_one_letter_code
_entity_poly.pdbx_strand_id
1 'polypeptide(L)'
;AQSGTGKTGAFVTGILQIIDTNKPVTQALILAPTHELASQTKQVMDNIGRFLKVKTQLLVGGTSVEKDKQLLIEETPHVVIGTPGRVHDMFRRKYLNSNTLQVLVIDEADEMLSSGFKEQMYKIFQYTPNEIQIGLFSATMPTDLQELTDKFLRHPVKILVKAEQLTLQGIAQYYINLEDDLQKYETIKDLFSSLTVSQAIIYCNSTRRVDDLQEAMTSDNFPVKKIHGKMPDDERKSVHKEFKAGGCRVLITSDLFARGIDVQQVSIVINFDIPRNEHTYLHRIGRSGRWGRKGIAINFTTKHDAPRLKKFEEYYQTQITEMPSDYTRHLGLN
;
A
#
# COMPACT_ATOMS: atom_id res chain seq x y z
N ALA A 1 -6.21 11.88 -2.13
CA ALA A 1 -7.12 11.28 -3.14
C ALA A 1 -7.24 9.78 -2.90
N GLN A 2 -8.40 9.20 -3.21
CA GLN A 2 -8.72 7.78 -3.00
C GLN A 2 -7.68 6.83 -3.63
N SER A 3 -7.57 5.60 -3.08
CA SER A 3 -6.74 4.56 -3.68
C SER A 3 -7.26 4.18 -5.08
N GLY A 4 -6.35 3.97 -6.04
CA GLY A 4 -6.71 3.61 -7.42
C GLY A 4 -7.19 4.75 -8.33
N THR A 5 -7.14 6.02 -7.89
CA THR A 5 -7.59 7.19 -8.67
C THR A 5 -6.50 7.81 -9.55
N GLY A 6 -5.33 7.17 -9.67
CA GLY A 6 -4.26 7.64 -10.55
C GLY A 6 -3.22 8.56 -9.91
N LYS A 7 -3.09 8.61 -8.58
CA LYS A 7 -2.07 9.42 -7.88
C LYS A 7 -0.67 9.22 -8.46
N THR A 8 -0.27 7.96 -8.64
CA THR A 8 1.06 7.62 -9.20
C THR A 8 1.25 8.20 -10.60
N GLY A 9 0.26 8.08 -11.48
CA GLY A 9 0.31 8.70 -12.80
C GLY A 9 0.44 10.22 -12.74
N ALA A 10 -0.28 10.87 -11.82
CA ALA A 10 -0.26 12.31 -11.65
C ALA A 10 1.15 12.82 -11.25
N PHE A 11 1.76 12.26 -10.19
CA PHE A 11 3.07 12.76 -9.78
C PHE A 11 4.19 12.32 -10.71
N VAL A 12 4.11 11.16 -11.33
CA VAL A 12 5.07 10.72 -12.35
C VAL A 12 5.06 11.68 -13.54
N THR A 13 3.89 12.02 -14.07
CA THR A 13 3.77 13.00 -15.17
C THR A 13 4.29 14.37 -14.76
N GLY A 14 3.98 14.82 -13.54
CA GLY A 14 4.49 16.08 -13.01
C GLY A 14 6.01 16.12 -12.92
N ILE A 15 6.65 15.05 -12.42
CA ILE A 15 8.12 14.94 -12.36
C ILE A 15 8.72 14.99 -13.78
N LEU A 16 8.17 14.20 -14.72
CA LEU A 16 8.66 14.15 -16.09
C LEU A 16 8.57 15.49 -16.82
N GLN A 17 7.65 16.36 -16.40
CA GLN A 17 7.51 17.73 -16.92
C GLN A 17 8.56 18.68 -16.35
N ILE A 18 9.11 18.41 -15.17
CA ILE A 18 10.04 19.31 -14.45
C ILE A 18 11.49 18.98 -14.75
N ILE A 19 11.85 17.69 -14.85
CA ILE A 19 13.24 17.25 -14.99
C ILE A 19 13.78 17.55 -16.40
N ASP A 20 15.08 17.84 -16.48
CA ASP A 20 15.83 17.99 -17.72
C ASP A 20 16.71 16.76 -17.95
N THR A 21 16.33 15.92 -18.90
CA THR A 21 17.04 14.66 -19.21
C THR A 21 18.39 14.86 -19.91
N ASN A 22 18.74 16.08 -20.30
CA ASN A 22 20.08 16.40 -20.80
C ASN A 22 21.10 16.64 -19.68
N LYS A 23 20.65 16.82 -18.44
CA LYS A 23 21.52 17.00 -17.28
C LYS A 23 21.76 15.65 -16.58
N PRO A 24 22.99 15.12 -16.59
CA PRO A 24 23.31 13.83 -15.98
C PRO A 24 23.43 13.96 -14.45
N VAL A 25 22.35 14.35 -13.79
CA VAL A 25 22.27 14.52 -12.33
C VAL A 25 20.90 14.05 -11.82
N THR A 26 20.85 13.62 -10.56
CA THR A 26 19.60 13.26 -9.92
C THR A 26 18.78 14.51 -9.57
N GLN A 27 17.60 14.63 -10.14
CA GLN A 27 16.74 15.82 -10.02
C GLN A 27 15.46 15.56 -9.23
N ALA A 28 15.02 14.29 -9.17
CA ALA A 28 13.80 13.94 -8.44
C ALA A 28 14.03 12.71 -7.55
N LEU A 29 13.38 12.73 -6.38
CA LEU A 29 13.34 11.65 -5.43
C LEU A 29 11.89 11.29 -5.12
N ILE A 30 11.54 10.01 -5.24
CA ILE A 30 10.24 9.47 -4.86
C ILE A 30 10.44 8.48 -3.71
N LEU A 31 9.73 8.69 -2.62
CA LEU A 31 9.76 7.83 -1.44
C LEU A 31 8.45 7.06 -1.31
N ALA A 32 8.56 5.76 -1.09
CA ALA A 32 7.45 4.85 -0.87
C ALA A 32 7.72 3.94 0.34
N PRO A 33 6.69 3.52 1.09
CA PRO A 33 6.88 2.77 2.34
C PRO A 33 7.36 1.34 2.13
N THR A 34 7.11 0.73 0.97
CA THR A 34 7.46 -0.68 0.71
C THR A 34 8.27 -0.85 -0.57
N HIS A 35 9.03 -1.96 -0.66
CA HIS A 35 9.79 -2.31 -1.87
C HIS A 35 8.88 -2.49 -3.08
N GLU A 36 7.74 -3.11 -2.87
CA GLU A 36 6.76 -3.43 -3.91
C GLU A 36 6.16 -2.16 -4.51
N LEU A 37 5.78 -1.19 -3.66
CA LEU A 37 5.25 0.09 -4.12
C LEU A 37 6.33 0.93 -4.82
N ALA A 38 7.55 0.96 -4.29
CA ALA A 38 8.67 1.63 -4.94
C ALA A 38 8.98 1.02 -6.31
N SER A 39 8.98 -0.31 -6.41
CA SER A 39 9.18 -1.04 -7.67
C SER A 39 8.07 -0.79 -8.68
N GLN A 40 6.82 -0.79 -8.23
CA GLN A 40 5.66 -0.48 -9.06
C GLN A 40 5.72 0.98 -9.57
N THR A 41 6.06 1.93 -8.70
CA THR A 41 6.22 3.35 -9.08
C THR A 41 7.33 3.51 -10.12
N LYS A 42 8.47 2.79 -9.93
CA LYS A 42 9.54 2.78 -10.94
C LYS A 42 9.04 2.26 -12.29
N GLN A 43 8.30 1.17 -12.31
CA GLN A 43 7.74 0.61 -13.54
C GLN A 43 6.81 1.62 -14.26
N VAL A 44 5.98 2.34 -13.51
CA VAL A 44 5.13 3.40 -14.07
C VAL A 44 5.99 4.54 -14.65
N MET A 45 7.03 4.98 -13.92
CA MET A 45 7.97 6.01 -14.37
C MET A 45 8.69 5.59 -15.65
N ASP A 46 9.21 4.37 -15.70
CA ASP A 46 9.90 3.83 -16.89
C ASP A 46 8.97 3.74 -18.10
N ASN A 47 7.71 3.32 -17.90
CA ASN A 47 6.74 3.19 -18.97
C ASN A 47 6.31 4.54 -19.54
N ILE A 48 5.98 5.53 -18.69
CA ILE A 48 5.55 6.86 -19.12
C ILE A 48 6.74 7.64 -19.69
N GLY A 49 7.90 7.55 -19.03
CA GLY A 49 9.13 8.25 -19.43
C GLY A 49 9.91 7.61 -20.57
N ARG A 50 9.41 6.51 -21.13
CA ARG A 50 10.12 5.68 -22.13
C ARG A 50 10.74 6.47 -23.28
N PHE A 51 10.00 7.43 -23.83
CA PHE A 51 10.43 8.22 -24.98
C PHE A 51 11.25 9.47 -24.61
N LEU A 52 11.32 9.78 -23.31
CA LEU A 52 12.09 10.94 -22.80
C LEU A 52 13.52 10.57 -22.43
N LYS A 53 13.94 9.31 -22.60
CA LYS A 53 15.29 8.81 -22.21
C LYS A 53 15.61 9.03 -20.72
N VAL A 54 14.59 9.01 -19.87
CA VAL A 54 14.75 9.16 -18.43
C VAL A 54 15.50 7.94 -17.86
N LYS A 55 16.54 8.20 -17.08
CA LYS A 55 17.23 7.18 -16.29
C LYS A 55 16.64 7.13 -14.89
N THR A 56 16.26 5.96 -14.43
CA THR A 56 15.66 5.75 -13.11
C THR A 56 16.42 4.71 -12.32
N GLN A 57 16.51 4.88 -11.00
CA GLN A 57 17.12 3.89 -10.13
C GLN A 57 16.21 3.57 -8.94
N LEU A 58 16.12 2.27 -8.61
CA LEU A 58 15.41 1.76 -7.44
C LEU A 58 16.39 1.60 -6.28
N LEU A 59 16.10 2.23 -5.14
CA LEU A 59 16.87 2.13 -3.90
C LEU A 59 16.00 1.52 -2.78
N VAL A 60 16.13 0.22 -2.57
CA VAL A 60 15.35 -0.52 -1.55
C VAL A 60 16.24 -1.40 -0.69
N GLY A 61 15.81 -1.72 0.53
CA GLY A 61 16.52 -2.64 1.40
C GLY A 61 16.66 -4.05 0.78
N GLY A 62 17.57 -4.86 1.29
CA GLY A 62 17.78 -6.23 0.79
C GLY A 62 18.60 -6.33 -0.51
N THR A 63 18.86 -5.23 -1.22
CA THR A 63 19.79 -5.20 -2.38
C THR A 63 21.22 -4.92 -1.95
N SER A 64 22.20 -5.20 -2.85
CA SER A 64 23.60 -4.88 -2.58
C SER A 64 23.83 -3.37 -2.54
N VAL A 65 24.40 -2.88 -1.44
CA VAL A 65 24.78 -1.47 -1.28
C VAL A 65 25.83 -1.05 -2.31
N GLU A 66 26.78 -1.93 -2.61
CA GLU A 66 27.85 -1.63 -3.57
C GLU A 66 27.31 -1.53 -5.00
N LYS A 67 26.35 -2.39 -5.36
CA LYS A 67 25.65 -2.29 -6.65
C LYS A 67 24.84 -0.99 -6.76
N ASP A 68 24.14 -0.60 -5.68
CA ASP A 68 23.37 0.65 -5.67
C ASP A 68 24.31 1.86 -5.83
N LYS A 69 25.46 1.86 -5.13
CA LYS A 69 26.49 2.88 -5.25
C LYS A 69 27.03 2.97 -6.69
N GLN A 70 27.42 1.82 -7.27
CA GLN A 70 27.94 1.75 -8.63
C GLN A 70 26.95 2.37 -9.62
N LEU A 71 25.68 1.99 -9.58
CA LEU A 71 24.66 2.53 -10.47
C LEU A 71 24.44 4.04 -10.26
N LEU A 72 24.46 4.54 -9.01
CA LEU A 72 24.33 5.97 -8.74
C LEU A 72 25.47 6.79 -9.34
N ILE A 73 26.70 6.26 -9.34
CA ILE A 73 27.89 6.95 -9.84
C ILE A 73 27.99 6.83 -11.37
N GLU A 74 27.83 5.63 -11.91
CA GLU A 74 28.07 5.36 -13.34
C GLU A 74 26.90 5.78 -14.22
N GLU A 75 25.66 5.48 -13.78
CA GLU A 75 24.45 5.76 -14.57
C GLU A 75 23.89 7.15 -14.33
N THR A 76 24.21 7.78 -13.20
CA THR A 76 23.69 9.10 -12.79
C THR A 76 22.19 9.24 -13.09
N PRO A 77 21.30 8.55 -12.38
CA PRO A 77 19.87 8.52 -12.67
C PRO A 77 19.24 9.90 -12.47
N HIS A 78 18.33 10.29 -13.36
CA HIS A 78 17.56 11.54 -13.23
C HIS A 78 16.54 11.45 -12.08
N VAL A 79 15.96 10.26 -11.87
CA VAL A 79 14.96 10.00 -10.84
C VAL A 79 15.38 8.81 -10.01
N VAL A 80 15.41 9.00 -8.70
CA VAL A 80 15.58 7.93 -7.71
C VAL A 80 14.24 7.61 -7.08
N ILE A 81 13.88 6.34 -7.03
CA ILE A 81 12.68 5.83 -6.36
C ILE A 81 13.14 4.87 -5.27
N GLY A 82 12.65 5.01 -4.04
CA GLY A 82 13.12 4.11 -3.00
C GLY A 82 12.35 4.13 -1.70
N THR A 83 12.83 3.28 -0.78
CA THR A 83 12.32 3.25 0.59
C THR A 83 13.21 4.10 1.51
N PRO A 84 12.63 4.71 2.58
CA PRO A 84 13.34 5.68 3.42
C PRO A 84 14.68 5.19 3.95
N GLY A 85 14.75 3.95 4.44
CA GLY A 85 15.96 3.41 5.05
C GLY A 85 17.15 3.35 4.10
N ARG A 86 16.94 2.84 2.87
CA ARG A 86 18.00 2.74 1.86
C ARG A 86 18.37 4.11 1.30
N VAL A 87 17.41 4.96 1.02
CA VAL A 87 17.68 6.32 0.54
C VAL A 87 18.47 7.12 1.57
N HIS A 88 18.08 7.07 2.85
CA HIS A 88 18.86 7.70 3.92
C HIS A 88 20.29 7.15 4.01
N ASP A 89 20.50 5.83 3.87
CA ASP A 89 21.85 5.25 3.88
C ASP A 89 22.70 5.76 2.70
N MET A 90 22.12 5.93 1.52
CA MET A 90 22.82 6.48 0.35
C MET A 90 23.20 7.95 0.54
N PHE A 91 22.34 8.77 1.14
CA PHE A 91 22.68 10.14 1.53
C PHE A 91 23.80 10.18 2.57
N ARG A 92 23.67 9.40 3.65
CA ARG A 92 24.65 9.31 4.73
C ARG A 92 26.05 8.93 4.22
N ARG A 93 26.12 8.01 3.26
CA ARG A 93 27.35 7.57 2.61
C ARG A 93 27.84 8.51 1.52
N LYS A 94 27.09 9.58 1.22
CA LYS A 94 27.38 10.54 0.14
C LYS A 94 27.43 9.91 -1.26
N TYR A 95 26.72 8.79 -1.47
CA TYR A 95 26.58 8.17 -2.79
C TYR A 95 25.44 8.81 -3.61
N LEU A 96 24.41 9.34 -2.95
CA LEU A 96 23.34 10.12 -3.55
C LEU A 96 23.56 11.61 -3.23
N ASN A 97 23.68 12.43 -4.28
CA ASN A 97 23.81 13.88 -4.13
C ASN A 97 22.42 14.52 -4.02
N SER A 98 22.18 15.26 -2.95
CA SER A 98 20.91 15.95 -2.72
C SER A 98 20.87 17.37 -3.31
N ASN A 99 22.02 17.99 -3.60
CA ASN A 99 22.08 19.41 -4.01
C ASN A 99 21.42 19.69 -5.36
N THR A 100 21.27 18.66 -6.19
CA THR A 100 20.65 18.75 -7.51
C THR A 100 19.18 18.40 -7.52
N LEU A 101 18.63 17.99 -6.37
CA LEU A 101 17.22 17.64 -6.24
C LEU A 101 16.33 18.88 -6.37
N GLN A 102 15.35 18.80 -7.26
CA GLN A 102 14.34 19.82 -7.50
C GLN A 102 12.98 19.40 -6.92
N VAL A 103 12.71 18.10 -6.92
CA VAL A 103 11.41 17.54 -6.51
C VAL A 103 11.61 16.35 -5.57
N LEU A 104 10.85 16.35 -4.48
CA LEU A 104 10.66 15.22 -3.57
C LEU A 104 9.18 14.84 -3.56
N VAL A 105 8.87 13.60 -3.89
CA VAL A 105 7.52 13.04 -3.75
C VAL A 105 7.49 12.03 -2.62
N ILE A 106 6.47 12.14 -1.77
CA ILE A 106 6.17 11.19 -0.69
C ILE A 106 4.84 10.52 -1.02
N ASP A 107 4.89 9.24 -1.40
CA ASP A 107 3.70 8.43 -1.66
C ASP A 107 3.30 7.68 -0.39
N GLU A 108 2.00 7.44 -0.21
CA GLU A 108 1.38 6.89 1.01
C GLU A 108 1.88 7.63 2.27
N ALA A 109 1.72 8.96 2.24
CA ALA A 109 2.31 9.85 3.24
C ALA A 109 1.80 9.59 4.66
N ASP A 110 0.59 9.09 4.83
CA ASP A 110 0.02 8.68 6.12
C ASP A 110 0.84 7.56 6.76
N GLU A 111 1.38 6.63 5.98
CA GLU A 111 2.33 5.62 6.45
C GLU A 111 3.73 6.18 6.64
N MET A 112 4.21 6.92 5.65
CA MET A 112 5.57 7.45 5.62
C MET A 112 5.86 8.42 6.78
N LEU A 113 4.85 9.12 7.27
CA LEU A 113 4.96 10.07 8.39
C LEU A 113 4.39 9.49 9.70
N SER A 114 3.99 8.19 9.70
CA SER A 114 3.65 7.45 10.91
C SER A 114 4.89 7.16 11.77
N SER A 115 4.68 6.67 12.99
CA SER A 115 5.74 6.39 13.95
C SER A 115 6.86 5.50 13.44
N GLY A 116 6.58 4.60 12.48
CA GLY A 116 7.57 3.65 11.93
C GLY A 116 8.63 4.27 11.03
N PHE A 117 8.29 5.33 10.28
CA PHE A 117 9.19 5.97 9.31
C PHE A 117 9.54 7.42 9.66
N LYS A 118 8.84 8.02 10.61
CA LYS A 118 8.95 9.46 10.95
C LYS A 118 10.39 9.91 11.16
N GLU A 119 11.19 9.15 11.92
CA GLU A 119 12.59 9.50 12.18
C GLU A 119 13.45 9.45 10.91
N GLN A 120 13.23 8.45 10.06
CA GLN A 120 13.97 8.32 8.81
C GLN A 120 13.60 9.45 7.83
N MET A 121 12.31 9.79 7.77
CA MET A 121 11.84 10.91 6.96
C MET A 121 12.45 12.24 7.42
N TYR A 122 12.48 12.48 8.74
CA TYR A 122 13.13 13.67 9.29
C TYR A 122 14.60 13.77 8.89
N LYS A 123 15.36 12.65 8.96
CA LYS A 123 16.74 12.60 8.53
C LYS A 123 16.90 12.86 7.03
N ILE A 124 15.99 12.37 6.19
CA ILE A 124 16.02 12.63 4.75
C ILE A 124 15.77 14.11 4.47
N PHE A 125 14.79 14.73 5.12
CA PHE A 125 14.54 16.17 4.97
C PHE A 125 15.75 17.05 5.29
N GLN A 126 16.60 16.63 6.23
CA GLN A 126 17.83 17.37 6.57
C GLN A 126 18.86 17.39 5.42
N TYR A 127 18.81 16.42 4.49
CA TYR A 127 19.67 16.40 3.30
C TYR A 127 19.09 17.19 2.13
N THR A 128 17.78 17.41 2.09
CA THR A 128 17.13 18.04 0.93
C THR A 128 17.38 19.55 0.89
N PRO A 129 17.52 20.16 -0.31
CA PRO A 129 17.64 21.60 -0.45
C PRO A 129 16.43 22.34 0.13
N ASN A 130 16.64 23.53 0.71
CA ASN A 130 15.54 24.33 1.27
C ASN A 130 14.48 24.72 0.23
N GLU A 131 14.86 24.86 -1.02
CA GLU A 131 13.97 25.28 -2.13
C GLU A 131 13.31 24.11 -2.87
N ILE A 132 13.51 22.87 -2.40
CA ILE A 132 12.94 21.70 -3.05
C ILE A 132 11.40 21.78 -3.09
N GLN A 133 10.81 21.43 -4.24
CA GLN A 133 9.37 21.25 -4.35
C GLN A 133 8.97 19.90 -3.74
N ILE A 134 8.01 19.91 -2.82
CA ILE A 134 7.56 18.67 -2.15
C ILE A 134 6.12 18.37 -2.58
N GLY A 135 5.92 17.18 -3.13
CA GLY A 135 4.60 16.61 -3.42
C GLY A 135 4.26 15.50 -2.42
N LEU A 136 3.15 15.65 -1.71
CA LEU A 136 2.67 14.68 -0.73
C LEU A 136 1.38 14.04 -1.22
N PHE A 137 1.37 12.72 -1.33
CA PHE A 137 0.23 11.94 -1.82
C PHE A 137 -0.19 10.90 -0.79
N SER A 138 -1.48 10.87 -0.49
CA SER A 138 -2.07 9.90 0.44
C SER A 138 -3.52 9.62 0.10
N ALA A 139 -3.99 8.44 0.48
CA ALA A 139 -5.41 8.12 0.45
C ALA A 139 -6.15 8.71 1.65
N THR A 140 -5.47 8.84 2.78
CA THR A 140 -6.02 9.38 4.02
C THR A 140 -5.21 10.58 4.51
N MET A 141 -5.83 11.45 5.30
CA MET A 141 -5.19 12.66 5.83
C MET A 141 -5.55 12.83 7.31
N PRO A 142 -5.00 11.97 8.21
CA PRO A 142 -5.19 12.10 9.64
C PRO A 142 -4.74 13.46 10.17
N THR A 143 -5.29 13.89 11.30
CA THR A 143 -4.96 15.19 11.92
C THR A 143 -3.46 15.31 12.20
N ASP A 144 -2.85 14.25 12.74
CA ASP A 144 -1.40 14.23 13.01
C ASP A 144 -0.56 14.43 11.74
N LEU A 145 -1.02 13.91 10.60
CA LEU A 145 -0.37 14.10 9.31
C LEU A 145 -0.53 15.56 8.85
N GLN A 146 -1.70 16.16 9.03
CA GLN A 146 -1.93 17.57 8.70
C GLN A 146 -1.00 18.48 9.48
N GLU A 147 -0.90 18.29 10.80
CA GLU A 147 0.01 19.05 11.66
C GLU A 147 1.48 18.89 11.26
N LEU A 148 1.89 17.67 10.86
CA LEU A 148 3.25 17.42 10.36
C LEU A 148 3.49 18.11 9.03
N THR A 149 2.54 18.06 8.10
CA THR A 149 2.69 18.70 6.78
C THR A 149 2.81 20.22 6.90
N ASP A 150 2.09 20.84 7.82
CA ASP A 150 2.18 22.29 8.07
C ASP A 150 3.55 22.71 8.63
N LYS A 151 4.32 21.77 9.20
CA LYS A 151 5.69 22.02 9.69
C LYS A 151 6.75 21.84 8.60
N PHE A 152 6.54 20.95 7.64
CA PHE A 152 7.53 20.57 6.62
C PHE A 152 7.29 21.24 5.26
N LEU A 153 6.04 21.57 4.93
CA LEU A 153 5.69 22.14 3.65
C LEU A 153 5.61 23.67 3.74
N ARG A 154 6.13 24.34 2.72
CA ARG A 154 6.10 25.80 2.60
C ARG A 154 4.90 26.22 1.77
N HIS A 155 3.93 26.90 2.39
CA HIS A 155 2.72 27.40 1.73
C HIS A 155 2.09 26.37 0.76
N PRO A 156 1.75 25.15 1.26
CA PRO A 156 1.31 24.07 0.37
C PRO A 156 -0.06 24.37 -0.25
N VAL A 157 -0.21 24.06 -1.53
CA VAL A 157 -1.54 23.96 -2.14
C VAL A 157 -2.15 22.64 -1.67
N LYS A 158 -3.28 22.73 -0.95
CA LYS A 158 -3.98 21.58 -0.39
C LYS A 158 -5.16 21.19 -1.28
N ILE A 159 -5.11 20.02 -1.89
CA ILE A 159 -6.22 19.41 -2.64
C ILE A 159 -6.72 18.24 -1.81
N LEU A 160 -7.68 18.50 -0.95
CA LEU A 160 -8.21 17.51 0.00
C LEU A 160 -9.56 16.99 -0.50
N VAL A 161 -9.77 15.69 -0.29
CA VAL A 161 -11.08 15.04 -0.45
C VAL A 161 -11.61 14.78 0.96
N LYS A 162 -12.85 15.15 1.23
CA LYS A 162 -13.49 14.88 2.53
C LYS A 162 -13.56 13.38 2.79
N ALA A 163 -13.46 12.98 4.06
CA ALA A 163 -13.52 11.56 4.45
C ALA A 163 -14.81 10.88 3.93
N GLU A 164 -15.93 11.58 3.96
CA GLU A 164 -17.22 11.14 3.44
C GLU A 164 -17.24 10.92 1.91
N GLN A 165 -16.33 11.60 1.20
CA GLN A 165 -16.15 11.48 -0.25
C GLN A 165 -15.04 10.49 -0.64
N LEU A 166 -14.33 9.93 0.34
CA LEU A 166 -13.44 8.78 0.12
C LEU A 166 -14.32 7.57 -0.15
N THR A 167 -14.89 7.55 -1.36
CA THR A 167 -15.96 6.66 -1.73
C THR A 167 -15.53 5.22 -1.58
N LEU A 168 -16.15 4.56 -0.63
CA LEU A 168 -16.30 3.11 -0.58
C LEU A 168 -17.40 2.67 -1.57
N GLN A 169 -17.81 3.57 -2.48
CA GLN A 169 -18.77 3.32 -3.55
C GLN A 169 -18.23 2.19 -4.43
N GLY A 170 -19.03 1.16 -4.55
CA GLY A 170 -18.64 -0.06 -5.27
C GLY A 170 -18.04 -1.15 -4.38
N ILE A 171 -17.88 -0.94 -3.07
CA ILE A 171 -17.48 -1.98 -2.12
C ILE A 171 -18.66 -2.27 -1.19
N ALA A 172 -19.26 -3.45 -1.35
CA ALA A 172 -20.26 -3.94 -0.39
C ALA A 172 -19.54 -4.39 0.89
N GLN A 173 -19.97 -3.89 2.04
CA GLN A 173 -19.30 -4.12 3.31
C GLN A 173 -20.21 -4.89 4.25
N TYR A 174 -19.71 -6.02 4.72
CA TYR A 174 -20.44 -6.91 5.61
C TYR A 174 -19.67 -7.21 6.89
N TYR A 175 -20.36 -7.59 7.94
CA TYR A 175 -19.76 -8.19 9.12
C TYR A 175 -20.40 -9.53 9.46
N ILE A 176 -19.64 -10.39 10.13
CA ILE A 176 -20.11 -11.66 10.69
C ILE A 176 -19.70 -11.67 12.15
N ASN A 177 -20.68 -11.80 13.06
CA ASN A 177 -20.42 -11.90 14.49
C ASN A 177 -20.00 -13.33 14.85
N LEU A 178 -18.86 -13.45 15.51
CA LEU A 178 -18.25 -14.72 15.87
C LEU A 178 -17.80 -14.66 17.34
N GLU A 179 -17.75 -15.79 18.00
CA GLU A 179 -17.42 -15.84 19.42
C GLU A 179 -15.91 -15.80 19.64
N ASP A 180 -15.16 -16.55 18.81
CA ASP A 180 -13.72 -16.75 18.96
C ASP A 180 -13.00 -16.98 17.62
N ASP A 181 -11.70 -17.23 17.69
CA ASP A 181 -10.85 -17.48 16.52
C ASP A 181 -11.15 -18.83 15.84
N LEU A 182 -11.65 -19.82 16.58
CA LEU A 182 -12.02 -21.11 16.00
C LEU A 182 -13.23 -20.94 15.08
N GLN A 183 -14.24 -20.19 15.52
CA GLN A 183 -15.39 -19.86 14.69
C GLN A 183 -15.00 -19.02 13.47
N LYS A 184 -14.05 -18.08 13.61
CA LYS A 184 -13.51 -17.34 12.46
C LYS A 184 -12.90 -18.29 11.44
N TYR A 185 -12.15 -19.28 11.89
CA TYR A 185 -11.51 -20.26 11.02
C TYR A 185 -12.53 -21.13 10.29
N GLU A 186 -13.52 -21.69 10.99
CA GLU A 186 -14.57 -22.49 10.38
C GLU A 186 -15.38 -21.65 9.37
N THR A 187 -15.69 -20.41 9.70
CA THR A 187 -16.40 -19.48 8.80
C THR A 187 -15.62 -19.23 7.51
N ILE A 188 -14.28 -19.11 7.57
CA ILE A 188 -13.46 -19.00 6.35
C ILE A 188 -13.62 -20.24 5.47
N LYS A 189 -13.59 -21.43 6.06
CA LYS A 189 -13.74 -22.69 5.29
C LYS A 189 -15.11 -22.74 4.60
N ASP A 190 -16.15 -22.36 5.30
CA ASP A 190 -17.51 -22.32 4.76
C ASP A 190 -17.65 -21.30 3.62
N LEU A 191 -17.06 -20.11 3.79
CA LEU A 191 -17.05 -19.08 2.74
C LEU A 191 -16.33 -19.58 1.48
N PHE A 192 -15.14 -20.18 1.61
CA PHE A 192 -14.38 -20.65 0.44
C PHE A 192 -14.95 -21.92 -0.19
N SER A 193 -15.68 -22.75 0.54
CA SER A 193 -16.42 -23.89 -0.02
C SER A 193 -17.65 -23.47 -0.81
N SER A 194 -18.24 -22.33 -0.42
CA SER A 194 -19.52 -21.86 -0.97
C SER A 194 -19.37 -20.79 -2.05
N LEU A 195 -18.22 -20.09 -2.10
CA LEU A 195 -18.00 -18.97 -3.00
C LEU A 195 -17.00 -19.30 -4.12
N THR A 196 -17.40 -19.05 -5.36
CA THR A 196 -16.48 -19.04 -6.50
C THR A 196 -15.79 -17.68 -6.57
N VAL A 197 -14.61 -17.56 -5.95
CA VAL A 197 -13.86 -16.29 -5.86
C VAL A 197 -12.74 -16.28 -6.89
N SER A 198 -12.58 -15.20 -7.64
CA SER A 198 -11.44 -15.04 -8.54
C SER A 198 -10.14 -14.88 -7.75
N GLN A 199 -10.06 -13.87 -6.89
CA GLN A 199 -8.98 -13.69 -5.92
C GLN A 199 -9.50 -13.03 -4.64
N ALA A 200 -8.95 -13.44 -3.50
CA ALA A 200 -9.24 -12.87 -2.19
C ALA A 200 -7.98 -12.53 -1.42
N ILE A 201 -8.08 -11.50 -0.56
CA ILE A 201 -7.04 -11.17 0.42
C ILE A 201 -7.63 -11.29 1.83
N ILE A 202 -6.94 -12.01 2.71
CA ILE A 202 -7.28 -12.14 4.13
C ILE A 202 -6.27 -11.35 4.95
N TYR A 203 -6.76 -10.44 5.79
CA TYR A 203 -5.93 -9.59 6.64
C TYR A 203 -5.94 -10.03 8.10
N CYS A 204 -4.74 -10.22 8.65
CA CYS A 204 -4.49 -10.44 10.07
C CYS A 204 -3.69 -9.28 10.67
N ASN A 205 -3.85 -9.02 11.97
CA ASN A 205 -3.20 -7.89 12.65
C ASN A 205 -1.73 -8.13 13.03
N SER A 206 -1.19 -9.34 12.83
CA SER A 206 0.22 -9.63 13.09
C SER A 206 0.77 -10.71 12.14
N THR A 207 2.09 -10.71 11.96
CA THR A 207 2.78 -11.69 11.12
C THR A 207 2.61 -13.12 11.66
N ARG A 208 2.61 -13.30 13.00
CA ARG A 208 2.37 -14.59 13.62
C ARG A 208 0.98 -15.14 13.27
N ARG A 209 -0.07 -14.32 13.35
CA ARG A 209 -1.43 -14.75 12.98
C ARG A 209 -1.55 -15.07 11.47
N VAL A 210 -0.75 -14.40 10.63
CA VAL A 210 -0.65 -14.75 9.20
C VAL A 210 -0.07 -16.14 9.04
N ASP A 211 1.00 -16.45 9.78
CA ASP A 211 1.65 -17.77 9.76
C ASP A 211 0.71 -18.86 10.27
N ASP A 212 0.11 -18.65 11.44
CA ASP A 212 -0.80 -19.61 12.10
C ASP A 212 -2.02 -19.92 11.18
N LEU A 213 -2.63 -18.89 10.60
CA LEU A 213 -3.79 -19.07 9.70
C LEU A 213 -3.42 -19.79 8.40
N GLN A 214 -2.28 -19.44 7.80
CA GLN A 214 -1.81 -20.07 6.58
C GLN A 214 -1.49 -21.55 6.81
N GLU A 215 -0.86 -21.89 7.94
CA GLU A 215 -0.55 -23.27 8.29
C GLU A 215 -1.85 -24.10 8.48
N ALA A 216 -2.82 -23.57 9.24
CA ALA A 216 -4.10 -24.21 9.46
C ALA A 216 -4.85 -24.46 8.12
N MET A 217 -4.97 -23.44 7.26
CA MET A 217 -5.64 -23.58 5.97
C MET A 217 -4.92 -24.54 5.02
N THR A 218 -3.60 -24.55 5.03
CA THR A 218 -2.82 -25.50 4.20
C THR A 218 -2.98 -26.93 4.70
N SER A 219 -3.04 -27.15 6.02
CA SER A 219 -3.29 -28.48 6.61
C SER A 219 -4.66 -29.03 6.21
N ASP A 220 -5.64 -28.16 6.02
CA ASP A 220 -6.98 -28.53 5.52
C ASP A 220 -7.06 -28.50 3.96
N ASN A 221 -5.91 -28.53 3.27
CA ASN A 221 -5.76 -28.57 1.82
C ASN A 221 -6.33 -27.34 1.06
N PHE A 222 -6.45 -26.18 1.71
CA PHE A 222 -6.78 -24.93 1.00
C PHE A 222 -5.53 -24.38 0.30
N PRO A 223 -5.60 -24.05 -1.01
CA PRO A 223 -4.47 -23.50 -1.77
C PRO A 223 -4.28 -22.01 -1.46
N VAL A 224 -3.64 -21.70 -0.34
CA VAL A 224 -3.38 -20.34 0.13
C VAL A 224 -1.89 -20.02 0.14
N LYS A 225 -1.55 -18.76 -0.05
CA LYS A 225 -0.19 -18.22 0.13
C LYS A 225 -0.20 -17.14 1.20
N LYS A 226 0.94 -16.94 1.85
CA LYS A 226 1.11 -15.83 2.80
C LYS A 226 2.13 -14.82 2.29
N ILE A 227 2.00 -13.58 2.77
CA ILE A 227 2.99 -12.54 2.52
C ILE A 227 3.02 -11.54 3.69
N HIS A 228 4.22 -11.29 4.23
CA HIS A 228 4.43 -10.32 5.30
C HIS A 228 5.90 -9.87 5.38
N GLY A 229 6.17 -8.79 6.11
CA GLY A 229 7.47 -8.14 6.13
C GLY A 229 8.64 -8.93 6.74
N LYS A 230 8.35 -10.04 7.47
CA LYS A 230 9.40 -10.91 8.05
C LYS A 230 9.86 -12.04 7.10
N MET A 231 9.18 -12.21 5.95
CA MET A 231 9.59 -13.21 4.97
C MET A 231 10.87 -12.78 4.24
N PRO A 232 11.68 -13.75 3.77
CA PRO A 232 12.79 -13.48 2.87
C PRO A 232 12.33 -12.72 1.61
N ASP A 233 13.14 -11.78 1.14
CA ASP A 233 12.79 -10.90 0.02
C ASP A 233 12.46 -11.66 -1.28
N ASP A 234 13.20 -12.73 -1.57
CA ASP A 234 13.00 -13.51 -2.79
C ASP A 234 11.68 -14.30 -2.75
N GLU A 235 11.37 -14.90 -1.60
CA GLU A 235 10.09 -15.57 -1.38
C GLU A 235 8.92 -14.58 -1.50
N ARG A 236 9.05 -13.41 -0.88
CA ARG A 236 8.04 -12.36 -0.93
C ARG A 236 7.80 -11.88 -2.36
N LYS A 237 8.85 -11.66 -3.14
CA LYS A 237 8.76 -11.28 -4.57
C LYS A 237 8.10 -12.39 -5.40
N SER A 238 8.44 -13.66 -5.13
CA SER A 238 7.86 -14.80 -5.81
C SER A 238 6.35 -14.90 -5.57
N VAL A 239 5.92 -14.86 -4.30
CA VAL A 239 4.49 -14.90 -3.92
C VAL A 239 3.72 -13.72 -4.51
N HIS A 240 4.30 -12.51 -4.46
CA HIS A 240 3.68 -11.32 -5.05
C HIS A 240 3.48 -11.47 -6.56
N LYS A 241 4.50 -11.95 -7.27
CA LYS A 241 4.43 -12.19 -8.72
C LYS A 241 3.38 -13.23 -9.07
N GLU A 242 3.34 -14.35 -8.32
CA GLU A 242 2.37 -15.43 -8.50
C GLU A 242 0.94 -14.93 -8.27
N PHE A 243 0.70 -14.17 -7.18
CA PHE A 243 -0.61 -13.59 -6.88
C PHE A 243 -1.04 -12.58 -7.96
N LYS A 244 -0.15 -11.72 -8.41
CA LYS A 244 -0.43 -10.75 -9.49
C LYS A 244 -0.76 -11.43 -10.83
N ALA A 245 -0.16 -12.58 -11.10
CA ALA A 245 -0.42 -13.37 -12.30
C ALA A 245 -1.70 -14.23 -12.21
N GLY A 246 -2.39 -14.25 -11.06
CA GLY A 246 -3.57 -15.09 -10.83
C GLY A 246 -3.26 -16.56 -10.47
N GLY A 247 -1.99 -16.92 -10.30
CA GLY A 247 -1.57 -18.27 -9.93
C GLY A 247 -1.91 -18.66 -8.49
N CYS A 248 -2.14 -17.68 -7.62
CA CYS A 248 -2.63 -17.86 -6.27
C CYS A 248 -3.99 -17.17 -6.12
N ARG A 249 -4.99 -17.88 -5.61
CA ARG A 249 -6.35 -17.35 -5.46
C ARG A 249 -6.57 -16.66 -4.12
N VAL A 250 -5.88 -17.08 -3.06
CA VAL A 250 -6.06 -16.56 -1.69
C VAL A 250 -4.72 -16.16 -1.10
N LEU A 251 -4.60 -14.90 -0.74
CA LEU A 251 -3.41 -14.34 -0.11
C LEU A 251 -3.72 -13.95 1.34
N ILE A 252 -2.97 -14.47 2.30
CA ILE A 252 -3.05 -14.09 3.71
C ILE A 252 -1.93 -13.11 4.01
N THR A 253 -2.25 -11.95 4.61
CA THR A 253 -1.26 -10.90 4.82
C THR A 253 -1.52 -10.06 6.07
N SER A 254 -0.52 -9.26 6.44
CA SER A 254 -0.64 -8.21 7.47
C SER A 254 -0.70 -6.82 6.84
N ASP A 255 -0.92 -5.78 7.66
CA ASP A 255 -1.11 -4.40 7.20
C ASP A 255 0.03 -3.83 6.37
N LEU A 256 1.27 -4.26 6.64
CA LEU A 256 2.43 -3.79 5.87
C LEU A 256 2.26 -4.06 4.37
N PHE A 257 1.54 -5.11 4.02
CA PHE A 257 1.25 -5.50 2.64
C PHE A 257 -0.13 -5.06 2.14
N ALA A 258 -0.93 -4.42 3.02
CA ALA A 258 -2.22 -3.83 2.63
C ALA A 258 -2.04 -2.66 1.65
N ARG A 259 -0.84 -2.08 1.61
CA ARG A 259 -0.50 -0.91 0.79
C ARG A 259 0.38 -1.33 -0.37
N GLY A 260 0.14 -0.75 -1.54
CA GLY A 260 0.97 -0.96 -2.72
C GLY A 260 0.70 -2.20 -3.57
N ILE A 261 -0.14 -3.15 -3.14
CA ILE A 261 -0.55 -4.25 -4.02
C ILE A 261 -1.56 -3.73 -5.03
N ASP A 262 -1.14 -3.64 -6.27
CA ASP A 262 -2.05 -3.40 -7.40
C ASP A 262 -2.34 -4.74 -8.09
N VAL A 263 -3.42 -5.38 -7.66
CA VAL A 263 -3.94 -6.60 -8.27
C VAL A 263 -5.36 -6.32 -8.75
N GLN A 264 -5.55 -6.39 -10.04
CA GLN A 264 -6.82 -6.02 -10.69
C GLN A 264 -7.95 -7.03 -10.46
N GLN A 265 -7.65 -8.20 -9.92
CA GLN A 265 -8.58 -9.34 -9.84
C GLN A 265 -9.12 -9.58 -8.42
N VAL A 266 -8.72 -8.79 -7.43
CA VAL A 266 -9.22 -8.97 -6.05
C VAL A 266 -10.68 -8.56 -5.99
N SER A 267 -11.54 -9.55 -5.76
CA SER A 267 -12.99 -9.36 -5.62
C SER A 267 -13.42 -9.28 -4.16
N ILE A 268 -12.74 -10.01 -3.27
CA ILE A 268 -13.08 -10.10 -1.85
C ILE A 268 -11.87 -9.73 -0.99
N VAL A 269 -12.14 -8.92 0.02
CA VAL A 269 -11.24 -8.67 1.15
C VAL A 269 -11.89 -9.18 2.42
N ILE A 270 -11.18 -10.00 3.19
CA ILE A 270 -11.64 -10.49 4.48
C ILE A 270 -10.75 -9.92 5.57
N ASN A 271 -11.33 -9.14 6.48
CA ASN A 271 -10.67 -8.77 7.73
C ASN A 271 -10.90 -9.88 8.75
N PHE A 272 -9.97 -10.84 8.80
CA PHE A 272 -9.97 -11.89 9.84
C PHE A 272 -9.80 -11.27 11.23
N ASP A 273 -8.98 -10.24 11.32
CA ASP A 273 -8.90 -9.34 12.45
C ASP A 273 -9.31 -7.93 12.03
N ILE A 274 -10.19 -7.30 12.80
CA ILE A 274 -10.57 -5.91 12.58
C ILE A 274 -9.33 -5.01 12.73
N PRO A 275 -9.05 -4.13 11.78
CA PRO A 275 -7.89 -3.25 11.83
C PRO A 275 -7.96 -2.30 13.03
N ARG A 276 -6.80 -1.78 13.44
CA ARG A 276 -6.69 -0.95 14.64
C ARG A 276 -7.32 0.44 14.50
N ASN A 277 -7.37 0.96 13.26
CA ASN A 277 -7.89 2.29 12.97
C ASN A 277 -8.61 2.33 11.62
N GLU A 278 -9.37 3.38 11.39
CA GLU A 278 -10.17 3.63 10.20
C GLU A 278 -9.31 3.74 8.92
N HIS A 279 -8.13 4.34 9.00
CA HIS A 279 -7.26 4.50 7.83
C HIS A 279 -6.76 3.15 7.30
N THR A 280 -6.33 2.27 8.21
CA THR A 280 -5.96 0.89 7.87
C THR A 280 -7.14 0.13 7.29
N TYR A 281 -8.35 0.34 7.83
CA TYR A 281 -9.57 -0.24 7.29
C TYR A 281 -9.76 0.13 5.81
N LEU A 282 -9.71 1.42 5.50
CA LEU A 282 -9.83 1.92 4.12
C LEU A 282 -8.77 1.32 3.19
N HIS A 283 -7.52 1.26 3.64
CA HIS A 283 -6.43 0.69 2.84
C HIS A 283 -6.61 -0.79 2.53
N ARG A 284 -7.13 -1.57 3.50
CA ARG A 284 -7.42 -2.99 3.30
C ARG A 284 -8.56 -3.19 2.30
N ILE A 285 -9.73 -2.64 2.56
CA ILE A 285 -10.90 -2.85 1.71
C ILE A 285 -10.76 -2.22 0.33
N GLY A 286 -9.99 -1.13 0.20
CA GLY A 286 -9.64 -0.48 -1.07
C GLY A 286 -8.73 -1.33 -1.98
N ARG A 287 -8.43 -2.60 -1.62
CA ARG A 287 -7.82 -3.58 -2.55
C ARG A 287 -8.86 -4.22 -3.45
N SER A 288 -10.11 -4.34 -3.00
CA SER A 288 -11.25 -4.76 -3.83
C SER A 288 -11.92 -3.57 -4.55
N GLY A 289 -12.75 -3.83 -5.52
CA GLY A 289 -13.58 -2.81 -6.18
C GLY A 289 -12.82 -1.80 -7.04
N ARG A 290 -11.63 -2.14 -7.54
CA ARG A 290 -10.83 -1.26 -8.40
C ARG A 290 -11.29 -1.28 -9.85
N TRP A 291 -11.02 -0.20 -10.57
CA TRP A 291 -11.30 -0.06 -12.02
C TRP A 291 -12.80 -0.18 -12.36
N GLY A 292 -13.68 0.32 -11.49
CA GLY A 292 -15.13 0.30 -11.70
C GLY A 292 -15.80 -1.06 -11.46
N ARG A 293 -15.07 -2.04 -10.93
CA ARG A 293 -15.64 -3.34 -10.51
C ARG A 293 -16.25 -3.24 -9.12
N LYS A 294 -17.25 -4.06 -8.85
CA LYS A 294 -17.80 -4.22 -7.50
C LYS A 294 -16.84 -5.03 -6.64
N GLY A 295 -16.55 -4.54 -5.43
CA GLY A 295 -15.75 -5.23 -4.42
C GLY A 295 -16.60 -5.66 -3.24
N ILE A 296 -16.09 -6.62 -2.47
CA ILE A 296 -16.72 -7.11 -1.25
C ILE A 296 -15.70 -7.04 -0.13
N ALA A 297 -16.12 -6.51 1.01
CA ALA A 297 -15.36 -6.53 2.26
C ALA A 297 -16.16 -7.28 3.33
N ILE A 298 -15.57 -8.31 3.92
CA ILE A 298 -16.16 -9.10 4.99
C ILE A 298 -15.34 -8.91 6.26
N ASN A 299 -15.98 -8.53 7.34
CA ASN A 299 -15.34 -8.22 8.61
C ASN A 299 -15.74 -9.27 9.65
N PHE A 300 -14.79 -10.06 10.14
CA PHE A 300 -15.02 -10.96 11.25
C PHE A 300 -14.94 -10.19 12.56
N THR A 301 -16.04 -10.14 13.27
CA THR A 301 -16.16 -9.38 14.53
C THR A 301 -16.43 -10.29 15.69
N THR A 302 -15.84 -9.95 16.81
CA THR A 302 -16.23 -10.46 18.13
C THR A 302 -16.96 -9.36 18.90
N LYS A 303 -17.54 -9.69 20.05
CA LYS A 303 -18.16 -8.69 20.94
C LYS A 303 -17.24 -7.51 21.30
N HIS A 304 -15.92 -7.72 21.24
CA HIS A 304 -14.93 -6.69 21.51
C HIS A 304 -14.63 -5.79 20.30
N ASP A 305 -14.92 -6.26 19.11
CA ASP A 305 -14.63 -5.54 17.86
C ASP A 305 -15.78 -4.65 17.38
N ALA A 306 -17.02 -4.98 17.75
CA ALA A 306 -18.22 -4.28 17.30
C ALA A 306 -18.18 -2.75 17.52
N PRO A 307 -17.72 -2.22 18.66
CA PRO A 307 -17.61 -0.77 18.86
C PRO A 307 -16.62 -0.10 17.88
N ARG A 308 -15.55 -0.81 17.50
CA ARG A 308 -14.55 -0.30 16.55
C ARG A 308 -15.12 -0.26 15.14
N LEU A 309 -15.87 -1.28 14.74
CA LEU A 309 -16.51 -1.32 13.43
C LEU A 309 -17.54 -0.20 13.27
N LYS A 310 -18.34 0.05 14.33
CA LYS A 310 -19.30 1.15 14.35
C LYS A 310 -18.62 2.52 14.21
N LYS A 311 -17.45 2.71 14.84
CA LYS A 311 -16.64 3.93 14.65
C LYS A 311 -16.23 4.12 13.19
N PHE A 312 -15.90 3.03 12.47
CA PHE A 312 -15.56 3.12 11.05
C PHE A 312 -16.76 3.52 10.19
N GLU A 313 -17.96 2.98 10.48
CA GLU A 313 -19.19 3.40 9.82
C GLU A 313 -19.46 4.90 9.99
N GLU A 314 -19.34 5.39 11.23
CA GLU A 314 -19.54 6.80 11.56
C GLU A 314 -18.51 7.69 10.86
N TYR A 315 -17.22 7.28 10.87
CA TYR A 315 -16.13 8.06 10.28
C TYR A 315 -16.25 8.21 8.77
N TYR A 316 -16.63 7.12 8.07
CA TYR A 316 -16.76 7.11 6.61
C TYR A 316 -18.19 7.36 6.12
N GLN A 317 -19.15 7.56 7.04
CA GLN A 317 -20.58 7.71 6.73
C GLN A 317 -21.06 6.62 5.76
N THR A 318 -20.69 5.38 6.05
CA THR A 318 -21.00 4.19 5.28
C THR A 318 -21.81 3.21 6.10
N GLN A 319 -22.40 2.21 5.46
CA GLN A 319 -23.09 1.12 6.14
C GLN A 319 -22.27 -0.17 6.02
N ILE A 320 -22.07 -0.83 7.15
CA ILE A 320 -21.51 -2.17 7.23
C ILE A 320 -22.60 -3.06 7.79
N THR A 321 -23.24 -3.85 6.92
CA THR A 321 -24.41 -4.64 7.29
C THR A 321 -24.04 -6.06 7.70
N GLU A 322 -24.90 -6.70 8.48
CA GLU A 322 -24.71 -8.12 8.79
C GLU A 322 -24.78 -8.96 7.50
N MET A 323 -23.89 -9.95 7.41
CA MET A 323 -23.87 -10.84 6.25
C MET A 323 -25.15 -11.65 6.19
N PRO A 324 -25.95 -11.58 5.10
CA PRO A 324 -27.17 -12.35 4.98
C PRO A 324 -26.86 -13.85 4.91
N SER A 325 -27.75 -14.68 5.45
CA SER A 325 -27.58 -16.14 5.44
C SER A 325 -27.54 -16.75 4.03
N ASP A 326 -28.17 -16.09 3.06
CA ASP A 326 -28.17 -16.47 1.64
C ASP A 326 -27.15 -15.68 0.80
N TYR A 327 -25.99 -15.36 1.41
CA TYR A 327 -24.93 -14.52 0.83
C TYR A 327 -24.46 -14.98 -0.56
N THR A 328 -24.54 -16.27 -0.88
CA THR A 328 -24.17 -16.81 -2.19
C THR A 328 -24.99 -16.20 -3.34
N ARG A 329 -26.28 -15.92 -3.10
CA ARG A 329 -27.15 -15.23 -4.07
C ARG A 329 -26.90 -13.73 -4.12
N HIS A 330 -26.64 -13.10 -2.97
CA HIS A 330 -26.47 -11.65 -2.87
C HIS A 330 -25.13 -11.16 -3.42
N LEU A 331 -24.08 -11.97 -3.33
CA LEU A 331 -22.74 -11.59 -3.78
C LEU A 331 -22.55 -11.69 -5.30
N GLY A 332 -23.52 -12.29 -6.04
CA GLY A 332 -23.46 -12.39 -7.50
C GLY A 332 -22.22 -13.13 -8.01
N LEU A 333 -21.73 -14.09 -7.22
CA LEU A 333 -20.52 -14.88 -7.48
C LEU A 333 -20.85 -16.30 -8.01
N ASN A 334 -22.05 -16.46 -8.62
CA ASN A 334 -22.45 -17.69 -9.31
C ASN A 334 -21.82 -17.76 -10.68
#